data_d9defebc3837b368f40d454051bfa9a2
#
_entry.id   d9defebc3837b368f40d454051bfa9a2
#
_cell.length_a   1.000
_cell.length_b   1.000
_cell.length_c   1.000
_cell.angle_alpha   90.00
_cell.angle_beta   90.00
_cell.angle_gamma   90.00
#
_symmetry.space_group_name_H-M   'P 1'
#
loop_
_entity.id
_entity.type
_entity.pdbx_description
1 polymer ?
#
loop_
_entity_poly.entity_id
_entity_poly.type
_entity_poly.pdbx_seq_one_letter_code
_entity_poly.pdbx_strand_id
1 'polypeptide(L)'
;MTLRKNLFYFFQAADGGLARMPGGPLRFCYAESMTDPSFYPALAQAAEDAGYDSMVIPDSICYPLESDSVYPFNPDGTREFLEDKPFLDPFALAAALGAVTRTLRFVTFVLKLPVRSPVLVAKQATSVAVLTGGRLVLGVGSSPWREDYEVLGVPWDGRGRRMDEGIEIIRGLAAGGYFEFRGTAYDVPPVKIAPVPDQPIPIWLGGHGEAALRRAARLGDGWLHGGGDPADLPGLLARLTALRREEGTADRPFGIGVISADAYTTDGLRRLEEEGVTDVIVGFRWPYHTGPDPQPLAEKLGNLRRYADEVIAKMNP
;
A
#
# COMPACT_ATOMS: atom_id res chain seq x y z
N MET A 1 24.71 -14.66 37.37
CA MET A 1 25.30 -15.19 36.12
C MET A 1 24.37 -16.27 35.60
N THR A 2 23.96 -16.19 34.36
CA THR A 2 23.07 -17.12 33.66
C THR A 2 21.55 -16.78 33.64
N LEU A 3 21.19 -15.73 32.93
CA LEU A 3 19.79 -15.50 32.44
C LEU A 3 19.81 -14.60 31.19
N ARG A 4 20.59 -14.98 30.18
CA ARG A 4 20.69 -14.25 28.90
C ARG A 4 20.81 -15.16 27.67
N LYS A 5 20.05 -16.26 27.58
CA LYS A 5 20.18 -17.16 26.42
C LYS A 5 18.89 -17.75 25.82
N ASN A 6 17.70 -17.23 26.13
CA ASN A 6 16.47 -17.85 25.61
C ASN A 6 15.47 -16.87 24.92
N LEU A 7 15.94 -15.77 24.29
CA LEU A 7 15.04 -14.88 23.54
C LEU A 7 15.41 -14.75 22.05
N PHE A 8 16.24 -15.65 21.49
CA PHE A 8 16.74 -15.54 20.11
C PHE A 8 16.28 -16.64 19.15
N TYR A 9 15.23 -17.40 19.44
CA TYR A 9 14.79 -18.50 18.59
C TYR A 9 13.34 -18.38 18.09
N PHE A 10 12.93 -17.22 17.53
CA PHE A 10 11.62 -17.12 16.87
C PHE A 10 11.60 -16.30 15.57
N PHE A 11 12.71 -16.08 14.91
CA PHE A 11 12.69 -15.46 13.58
C PHE A 11 13.55 -16.29 12.62
N GLN A 12 12.97 -17.38 12.14
CA GLN A 12 13.41 -17.96 10.88
C GLN A 12 12.70 -17.17 9.78
N ALA A 13 13.46 -16.33 9.07
CA ALA A 13 12.95 -15.58 7.92
C ALA A 13 12.43 -16.57 6.89
N ALA A 14 11.14 -16.49 6.57
CA ALA A 14 10.62 -17.09 5.36
C ALA A 14 11.31 -16.39 4.17
N ASP A 15 11.87 -17.12 3.25
CA ASP A 15 12.46 -16.67 1.99
C ASP A 15 11.38 -15.97 1.13
N GLY A 16 11.19 -14.68 1.36
CA GLY A 16 10.24 -13.83 0.65
C GLY A 16 10.89 -12.54 0.21
N GLY A 17 11.71 -12.56 -0.82
CA GLY A 17 12.21 -11.37 -1.47
C GLY A 17 11.04 -10.46 -1.89
N LEU A 18 11.01 -9.23 -1.35
CA LEU A 18 9.91 -8.27 -1.48
C LEU A 18 9.76 -7.65 -2.88
N ALA A 19 10.73 -7.86 -3.76
CA ALA A 19 10.68 -7.38 -5.14
C ALA A 19 10.80 -8.56 -6.09
N ARG A 20 9.79 -8.76 -6.94
CA ARG A 20 9.73 -9.88 -7.84
C ARG A 20 10.38 -9.56 -9.18
N MET A 21 11.12 -10.52 -9.72
CA MET A 21 11.51 -10.55 -11.14
C MET A 21 10.24 -10.80 -11.99
N PRO A 22 10.12 -10.24 -13.21
CA PRO A 22 9.05 -10.59 -14.14
C PRO A 22 8.96 -12.11 -14.34
N GLY A 23 7.75 -12.68 -14.24
CA GLY A 23 7.49 -14.10 -14.50
C GLY A 23 7.30 -15.02 -13.30
N GLY A 24 7.17 -14.54 -12.06
CA GLY A 24 6.75 -15.36 -10.93
C GLY A 24 5.20 -15.39 -10.75
N PRO A 25 4.57 -16.23 -9.85
CA PRO A 25 3.11 -16.37 -9.70
C PRO A 25 2.45 -15.07 -9.22
N LEU A 26 1.26 -14.77 -9.75
CA LEU A 26 0.47 -13.60 -9.38
C LEU A 26 0.15 -13.63 -7.87
N ARG A 27 0.23 -12.50 -7.19
CA ARG A 27 -0.06 -12.37 -5.77
C ARG A 27 -1.45 -11.76 -5.57
N PHE A 28 -2.12 -12.21 -4.52
CA PHE A 28 -3.47 -11.79 -4.18
C PHE A 28 -3.47 -10.90 -2.95
N CYS A 29 -3.99 -9.68 -3.13
CA CYS A 29 -4.07 -8.68 -2.07
C CYS A 29 -5.54 -8.48 -1.68
N TYR A 30 -5.89 -8.79 -0.44
CA TYR A 30 -7.25 -8.58 0.06
C TYR A 30 -7.50 -7.11 0.37
N ALA A 31 -8.58 -6.57 -0.19
CA ALA A 31 -9.03 -5.22 0.05
C ALA A 31 -10.30 -5.23 0.91
N GLU A 32 -10.18 -4.81 2.15
CA GLU A 32 -11.30 -4.47 3.01
C GLU A 32 -11.02 -3.11 3.63
N SER A 33 -11.94 -2.20 3.47
CA SER A 33 -11.81 -0.84 3.99
C SER A 33 -13.15 -0.34 4.50
N MET A 34 -13.12 0.63 5.42
CA MET A 34 -14.34 1.28 5.90
C MET A 34 -15.35 0.29 6.53
N THR A 35 -14.86 -0.79 7.12
CA THR A 35 -15.63 -1.79 7.85
C THR A 35 -15.55 -1.57 9.36
N ASP A 36 -16.34 -2.29 10.15
CA ASP A 36 -16.21 -2.24 11.61
C ASP A 36 -14.78 -2.58 12.03
N PRO A 37 -14.09 -1.72 12.80
CA PRO A 37 -12.72 -1.94 13.21
C PRO A 37 -12.47 -3.26 13.95
N SER A 38 -13.47 -3.79 14.64
CA SER A 38 -13.38 -5.06 15.37
C SER A 38 -13.23 -6.28 14.45
N PHE A 39 -13.56 -6.14 13.15
CA PHE A 39 -13.50 -7.24 12.18
C PHE A 39 -12.08 -7.47 11.63
N TYR A 40 -11.22 -6.45 11.62
CA TYR A 40 -9.91 -6.54 10.98
C TYR A 40 -9.04 -7.71 11.45
N PRO A 41 -8.91 -8.03 12.75
CA PRO A 41 -8.10 -9.17 13.18
C PRO A 41 -8.56 -10.50 12.57
N ALA A 42 -9.87 -10.77 12.61
CA ALA A 42 -10.44 -11.99 12.05
C ALA A 42 -10.33 -12.07 10.53
N LEU A 43 -10.49 -10.93 9.84
CA LEU A 43 -10.32 -10.83 8.38
C LEU A 43 -8.88 -11.06 7.96
N ALA A 44 -7.91 -10.47 8.67
CA ALA A 44 -6.49 -10.65 8.36
C ALA A 44 -6.04 -12.11 8.57
N GLN A 45 -6.45 -12.75 9.66
CA GLN A 45 -6.18 -14.17 9.90
C GLN A 45 -6.81 -15.05 8.81
N ALA A 46 -8.07 -14.80 8.47
CA ALA A 46 -8.75 -15.56 7.44
C ALA A 46 -8.14 -15.35 6.04
N ALA A 47 -7.66 -14.15 5.73
CA ALA A 47 -6.95 -13.88 4.48
C ALA A 47 -5.62 -14.65 4.42
N GLU A 48 -4.84 -14.65 5.51
CA GLU A 48 -3.62 -15.44 5.62
C GLU A 48 -3.89 -16.94 5.43
N ASP A 49 -4.86 -17.49 6.18
CA ASP A 49 -5.26 -18.90 6.13
C ASP A 49 -5.77 -19.33 4.74
N ALA A 50 -6.39 -18.42 4.01
CA ALA A 50 -6.94 -18.64 2.68
C ALA A 50 -5.92 -18.42 1.54
N GLY A 51 -4.65 -18.09 1.87
CA GLY A 51 -3.57 -17.99 0.89
C GLY A 51 -3.47 -16.63 0.19
N TYR A 52 -4.04 -15.56 0.76
CA TYR A 52 -3.74 -14.21 0.28
C TYR A 52 -2.32 -13.81 0.70
N ASP A 53 -1.60 -13.13 -0.17
CA ASP A 53 -0.23 -12.67 0.07
C ASP A 53 -0.17 -11.39 0.90
N SER A 54 -1.19 -10.54 0.78
CA SER A 54 -1.20 -9.24 1.44
C SER A 54 -2.62 -8.71 1.69
N MET A 55 -2.69 -7.69 2.53
CA MET A 55 -3.90 -6.90 2.77
C MET A 55 -3.58 -5.43 2.56
N VAL A 56 -4.43 -4.71 1.81
CA VAL A 56 -4.33 -3.25 1.68
C VAL A 56 -4.93 -2.55 2.89
N ILE A 57 -4.28 -1.47 3.31
CA ILE A 57 -4.72 -0.62 4.40
C ILE A 57 -4.90 0.81 3.86
N PRO A 58 -6.15 1.31 3.79
CA PRO A 58 -6.40 2.66 3.30
C PRO A 58 -5.95 3.73 4.29
N ASP A 59 -5.75 4.94 3.80
CA ASP A 59 -5.40 6.11 4.59
C ASP A 59 -6.41 7.25 4.37
N SER A 60 -7.01 7.72 5.43
CA SER A 60 -7.77 8.97 5.46
C SER A 60 -7.44 9.74 6.73
N ILE A 61 -7.25 11.06 6.63
CA ILE A 61 -6.86 11.90 7.75
C ILE A 61 -8.10 12.44 8.46
N CYS A 62 -9.01 12.99 7.68
CA CYS A 62 -10.26 13.58 8.18
C CYS A 62 -11.28 13.64 7.04
N TYR A 63 -12.52 13.94 7.40
CA TYR A 63 -13.59 14.29 6.47
C TYR A 63 -13.93 15.77 6.66
N PRO A 64 -13.67 16.67 5.69
CA PRO A 64 -13.99 18.07 5.80
C PRO A 64 -15.49 18.30 5.65
N LEU A 65 -16.06 19.24 6.42
CA LEU A 65 -17.47 19.59 6.32
C LEU A 65 -17.82 20.15 4.93
N GLU A 66 -16.95 21.00 4.40
CA GLU A 66 -17.10 21.59 3.08
C GLU A 66 -15.86 21.25 2.22
N SER A 67 -16.05 20.97 0.94
CA SER A 67 -14.97 20.68 0.01
C SER A 67 -15.45 20.85 -1.44
N ASP A 68 -14.61 21.49 -2.24
CA ASP A 68 -14.77 21.57 -3.70
C ASP A 68 -13.99 20.45 -4.42
N SER A 69 -13.31 19.58 -3.66
CA SER A 69 -12.51 18.50 -4.21
C SER A 69 -13.39 17.37 -4.74
N VAL A 70 -13.07 16.88 -5.94
CA VAL A 70 -13.75 15.75 -6.60
C VAL A 70 -12.99 14.47 -6.31
N TYR A 71 -13.69 13.41 -5.91
CA TYR A 71 -13.06 12.11 -5.72
C TYR A 71 -12.86 11.40 -7.06
N PRO A 72 -11.62 11.13 -7.49
CA PRO A 72 -11.33 10.71 -8.85
C PRO A 72 -11.69 9.26 -9.17
N PHE A 73 -11.98 8.44 -8.16
CA PHE A 73 -12.24 6.99 -8.31
C PHE A 73 -13.71 6.61 -8.11
N ASN A 74 -14.59 7.58 -7.81
CA ASN A 74 -16.02 7.39 -7.80
C ASN A 74 -16.61 7.94 -9.10
N PRO A 75 -17.47 7.18 -9.83
CA PRO A 75 -17.96 7.59 -11.14
C PRO A 75 -18.67 8.96 -11.17
N ASP A 76 -19.35 9.34 -10.10
CA ASP A 76 -20.03 10.63 -9.97
C ASP A 76 -19.18 11.73 -9.30
N GLY A 77 -17.95 11.40 -8.89
CA GLY A 77 -17.03 12.31 -8.23
C GLY A 77 -17.42 12.69 -6.79
N THR A 78 -18.50 12.13 -6.26
CA THR A 78 -18.99 12.41 -4.91
C THR A 78 -18.08 11.83 -3.84
N ARG A 79 -18.12 12.40 -2.64
CA ARG A 79 -17.28 12.03 -1.49
C ARG A 79 -18.08 11.65 -0.25
N GLU A 80 -19.38 11.84 -0.27
CA GLU A 80 -20.28 11.65 0.87
C GLU A 80 -20.25 10.23 1.42
N PHE A 81 -19.84 9.26 0.61
CA PHE A 81 -19.62 7.90 1.07
C PHE A 81 -18.50 7.77 2.11
N LEU A 82 -17.61 8.76 2.23
CA LEU A 82 -16.52 8.77 3.21
C LEU A 82 -16.92 9.31 4.59
N GLU A 83 -18.05 10.00 4.68
CA GLU A 83 -18.54 10.53 5.94
C GLU A 83 -18.78 9.41 6.95
N ASP A 84 -18.32 9.60 8.16
CA ASP A 84 -18.41 8.61 9.27
C ASP A 84 -17.77 7.23 8.98
N LYS A 85 -17.02 7.08 7.90
CA LYS A 85 -16.31 5.83 7.64
C LYS A 85 -15.13 5.65 8.61
N PRO A 86 -15.00 4.46 9.22
CA PRO A 86 -13.94 4.19 10.19
C PRO A 86 -12.60 3.93 9.48
N PHE A 87 -11.81 4.98 9.31
CA PHE A 87 -10.41 4.85 8.88
C PHE A 87 -9.50 4.83 10.09
N LEU A 88 -8.79 3.74 10.30
CA LEU A 88 -7.74 3.64 11.31
C LEU A 88 -6.42 4.17 10.74
N ASP A 89 -5.56 4.72 11.61
CA ASP A 89 -4.19 5.04 11.21
C ASP A 89 -3.50 3.80 10.63
N PRO A 90 -2.93 3.88 9.40
CA PRO A 90 -2.44 2.70 8.70
C PRO A 90 -1.26 2.02 9.40
N PHE A 91 -0.41 2.74 10.13
CA PHE A 91 0.69 2.13 10.88
C PHE A 91 0.20 1.42 12.13
N ALA A 92 -0.77 2.02 12.83
CA ALA A 92 -1.42 1.39 13.98
C ALA A 92 -2.12 0.09 13.59
N LEU A 93 -2.89 0.13 12.49
CA LEU A 93 -3.59 -1.06 11.99
C LEU A 93 -2.61 -2.13 11.52
N ALA A 94 -1.58 -1.78 10.73
CA ALA A 94 -0.58 -2.74 10.27
C ALA A 94 0.17 -3.41 11.44
N ALA A 95 0.51 -2.66 12.49
CA ALA A 95 1.15 -3.21 13.69
C ALA A 95 0.22 -4.18 14.44
N ALA A 96 -1.06 -3.83 14.61
CA ALA A 96 -2.05 -4.67 15.27
C ALA A 96 -2.29 -5.98 14.50
N LEU A 97 -2.47 -5.90 13.18
CA LEU A 97 -2.68 -7.08 12.33
C LEU A 97 -1.41 -7.93 12.21
N GLY A 98 -0.24 -7.31 12.22
CA GLY A 98 1.03 -8.00 12.25
C GLY A 98 1.25 -8.85 13.48
N ALA A 99 0.64 -8.50 14.61
CA ALA A 99 0.71 -9.28 15.85
C ALA A 99 -0.16 -10.56 15.84
N VAL A 100 -1.17 -10.62 14.96
CA VAL A 100 -2.12 -11.75 14.87
C VAL A 100 -1.95 -12.60 13.60
N THR A 101 -1.01 -12.22 12.72
CA THR A 101 -0.66 -12.92 11.48
C THR A 101 0.83 -13.25 11.44
N ARG A 102 1.27 -14.13 10.54
CA ARG A 102 2.66 -14.61 10.44
C ARG A 102 3.34 -14.27 9.12
N THR A 103 2.61 -14.35 8.02
CA THR A 103 3.12 -14.23 6.63
C THR A 103 2.44 -13.11 5.85
N LEU A 104 1.19 -12.76 6.21
CA LEU A 104 0.41 -11.73 5.52
C LEU A 104 1.14 -10.39 5.54
N ARG A 105 1.34 -9.81 4.36
CA ARG A 105 1.95 -8.47 4.20
C ARG A 105 0.89 -7.39 4.28
N PHE A 106 1.32 -6.18 4.61
CA PHE A 106 0.46 -5.01 4.74
C PHE A 106 0.93 -3.93 3.77
N VAL A 107 0.02 -3.49 2.89
CA VAL A 107 0.29 -2.47 1.88
C VAL A 107 -0.53 -1.24 2.20
N THR A 108 0.09 -0.12 2.55
CA THR A 108 -0.67 1.14 2.70
C THR A 108 -1.20 1.58 1.33
N PHE A 109 -2.51 1.89 1.22
CA PHE A 109 -3.19 2.08 -0.08
C PHE A 109 -4.03 3.36 -0.13
N VAL A 110 -3.43 4.51 -0.27
CA VAL A 110 -2.01 4.83 -0.17
C VAL A 110 -1.81 5.87 0.92
N LEU A 111 -0.68 5.81 1.64
CA LEU A 111 -0.34 6.83 2.63
C LEU A 111 -0.16 8.19 1.96
N LYS A 112 -0.83 9.21 2.46
CA LYS A 112 -0.73 10.60 1.97
C LYS A 112 0.59 11.23 2.43
N LEU A 113 1.70 10.86 1.78
CA LEU A 113 3.05 11.20 2.23
C LEU A 113 3.34 12.71 2.25
N PRO A 114 2.96 13.54 1.24
CA PRO A 114 3.36 14.95 1.21
C PRO A 114 2.78 15.82 2.33
N VAL A 115 1.78 15.34 3.06
CA VAL A 115 1.18 16.06 4.19
C VAL A 115 1.74 15.63 5.55
N ARG A 116 2.71 14.70 5.56
CA ARG A 116 3.32 14.14 6.77
C ARG A 116 4.80 14.49 6.86
N SER A 117 5.33 14.59 8.07
CA SER A 117 6.78 14.66 8.28
C SER A 117 7.44 13.35 7.81
N PRO A 118 8.36 13.38 6.84
CA PRO A 118 9.00 12.16 6.34
C PRO A 118 9.86 11.46 7.40
N VAL A 119 10.39 12.20 8.37
CA VAL A 119 11.15 11.64 9.50
C VAL A 119 10.23 10.82 10.41
N LEU A 120 9.02 11.31 10.69
CA LEU A 120 8.03 10.55 11.48
C LEU A 120 7.53 9.34 10.71
N VAL A 121 7.27 9.47 9.40
CA VAL A 121 6.89 8.34 8.55
C VAL A 121 7.98 7.28 8.52
N ALA A 122 9.26 7.68 8.38
CA ALA A 122 10.38 6.75 8.45
C ALA A 122 10.40 5.99 9.78
N LYS A 123 10.20 6.70 10.91
CA LYS A 123 10.14 6.08 12.24
C LYS A 123 9.00 5.11 12.41
N GLN A 124 7.80 5.47 11.93
CA GLN A 124 6.61 4.62 11.98
C GLN A 124 6.78 3.38 11.09
N ALA A 125 7.19 3.58 9.84
CA ALA A 125 7.39 2.50 8.88
C ALA A 125 8.45 1.50 9.33
N THR A 126 9.61 1.97 9.83
CA THR A 126 10.66 1.07 10.35
C THR A 126 10.20 0.32 11.59
N SER A 127 9.42 0.95 12.48
CA SER A 127 8.85 0.28 13.64
C SER A 127 7.90 -0.85 13.24
N VAL A 128 6.98 -0.58 12.30
CA VAL A 128 6.06 -1.60 11.78
C VAL A 128 6.83 -2.71 11.05
N ALA A 129 7.79 -2.36 10.19
CA ALA A 129 8.58 -3.34 9.46
C ALA A 129 9.34 -4.30 10.42
N VAL A 130 9.93 -3.77 11.49
CA VAL A 130 10.61 -4.59 12.51
C VAL A 130 9.62 -5.47 13.27
N LEU A 131 8.49 -4.90 13.74
CA LEU A 131 7.47 -5.64 14.48
C LEU A 131 6.82 -6.76 13.65
N THR A 132 6.69 -6.55 12.34
CA THR A 132 6.07 -7.52 11.42
C THR A 132 7.08 -8.44 10.74
N GLY A 133 8.40 -8.32 11.02
CA GLY A 133 9.41 -9.14 10.34
C GLY A 133 9.53 -8.83 8.84
N GLY A 134 9.46 -7.54 8.46
CA GLY A 134 9.63 -7.09 7.07
C GLY A 134 8.36 -7.15 6.20
N ARG A 135 7.18 -7.34 6.79
CA ARG A 135 5.92 -7.52 6.05
C ARG A 135 5.20 -6.22 5.66
N LEU A 136 5.84 -5.05 5.79
CA LEU A 136 5.29 -3.76 5.37
C LEU A 136 5.74 -3.43 3.94
N VAL A 137 4.79 -3.03 3.10
CA VAL A 137 4.99 -2.31 1.84
C VAL A 137 4.42 -0.92 2.01
N LEU A 138 5.26 0.11 1.87
CA LEU A 138 4.84 1.49 2.02
C LEU A 138 4.30 2.02 0.70
N GLY A 139 2.99 1.85 0.48
CA GLY A 139 2.29 2.47 -0.63
C GLY A 139 2.03 3.95 -0.33
N VAL A 140 2.53 4.86 -1.18
CA VAL A 140 2.45 6.30 -0.97
C VAL A 140 1.80 7.02 -2.15
N GLY A 141 1.10 8.12 -1.88
CA GLY A 141 0.49 8.95 -2.91
C GLY A 141 0.30 10.39 -2.43
N SER A 142 0.00 11.26 -3.38
CA SER A 142 -0.51 12.59 -3.07
C SER A 142 -2.00 12.48 -2.81
N SER A 143 -2.51 13.11 -1.77
CA SER A 143 -3.95 13.19 -1.59
C SER A 143 -4.60 13.89 -2.81
N PRO A 144 -5.78 13.45 -3.27
CA PRO A 144 -6.61 14.23 -4.18
C PRO A 144 -7.28 15.43 -3.46
N TRP A 145 -7.30 15.42 -2.13
CA TRP A 145 -7.97 16.40 -1.29
C TRP A 145 -7.04 17.57 -0.94
N ARG A 146 -7.42 18.77 -1.34
CA ARG A 146 -6.71 19.99 -0.95
C ARG A 146 -6.84 20.26 0.55
N GLU A 147 -7.96 19.88 1.11
CA GLU A 147 -8.29 20.02 2.53
C GLU A 147 -7.37 19.23 3.45
N ASP A 148 -6.84 18.10 3.04
CA ASP A 148 -5.81 17.38 3.81
C ASP A 148 -4.57 18.25 4.08
N TYR A 149 -4.19 19.07 3.09
CA TYR A 149 -3.05 19.98 3.21
C TYR A 149 -3.39 21.16 4.10
N GLU A 150 -4.58 21.73 3.96
CA GLU A 150 -5.04 22.89 4.73
C GLU A 150 -5.16 22.56 6.22
N VAL A 151 -5.81 21.46 6.56
CA VAL A 151 -5.98 20.99 7.94
C VAL A 151 -4.64 20.72 8.64
N LEU A 152 -3.64 20.25 7.90
CA LEU A 152 -2.31 19.96 8.44
C LEU A 152 -1.34 21.13 8.30
N GLY A 153 -1.77 22.27 7.80
CA GLY A 153 -0.93 23.46 7.63
C GLY A 153 0.19 23.28 6.61
N VAL A 154 0.03 22.37 5.64
CA VAL A 154 1.02 22.09 4.61
C VAL A 154 0.60 22.75 3.29
N PRO A 155 1.47 23.49 2.58
CA PRO A 155 1.11 24.07 1.30
C PRO A 155 0.72 23.01 0.26
N TRP A 156 -0.35 23.26 -0.50
CA TRP A 156 -0.74 22.40 -1.63
C TRP A 156 0.33 22.37 -2.72
N ASP A 157 0.86 23.53 -3.06
CA ASP A 157 1.90 23.66 -4.07
C ASP A 157 3.22 23.01 -3.62
N GLY A 158 3.96 22.44 -4.56
CA GLY A 158 5.20 21.73 -4.26
C GLY A 158 5.01 20.32 -3.68
N ARG A 159 3.78 19.79 -3.62
CA ARG A 159 3.49 18.44 -3.08
C ARG A 159 4.26 17.33 -3.81
N GLY A 160 4.48 17.47 -5.13
CA GLY A 160 5.30 16.52 -5.89
C GLY A 160 6.75 16.49 -5.42
N ARG A 161 7.34 17.66 -5.14
CA ARG A 161 8.70 17.76 -4.60
C ARG A 161 8.77 17.20 -3.18
N ARG A 162 7.80 17.54 -2.32
CA ARG A 162 7.72 16.93 -0.98
C ARG A 162 7.62 15.41 -1.03
N MET A 163 6.93 14.86 -2.02
CA MET A 163 6.90 13.40 -2.24
C MET A 163 8.29 12.86 -2.57
N ASP A 164 8.98 13.46 -3.54
CA ASP A 164 10.28 13.00 -4.00
C ASP A 164 11.32 13.06 -2.86
N GLU A 165 11.45 14.21 -2.21
CA GLU A 165 12.36 14.40 -1.07
C GLU A 165 11.95 13.53 0.13
N GLY A 166 10.66 13.36 0.38
CA GLY A 166 10.15 12.50 1.45
C GLY A 166 10.52 11.03 1.26
N ILE A 167 10.46 10.52 0.03
CA ILE A 167 10.90 9.15 -0.29
C ILE A 167 12.39 8.97 -0.02
N GLU A 168 13.22 9.95 -0.42
CA GLU A 168 14.65 9.91 -0.20
C GLU A 168 15.00 9.93 1.29
N ILE A 169 14.33 10.79 2.07
CA ILE A 169 14.52 10.87 3.52
C ILE A 169 14.13 9.55 4.20
N ILE A 170 12.99 8.96 3.82
CA ILE A 170 12.53 7.69 4.39
C ILE A 170 13.55 6.58 4.10
N ARG A 171 14.02 6.47 2.87
CA ARG A 171 15.03 5.47 2.49
C ARG A 171 16.35 5.67 3.23
N GLY A 172 16.83 6.91 3.28
CA GLY A 172 18.08 7.24 3.96
C GLY A 172 18.04 6.90 5.45
N LEU A 173 16.97 7.27 6.14
CA LEU A 173 16.80 6.95 7.56
C LEU A 173 16.59 5.45 7.80
N ALA A 174 15.83 4.77 6.96
CA ALA A 174 15.56 3.34 7.10
C ALA A 174 16.78 2.45 6.79
N ALA A 175 17.77 2.96 6.07
CA ALA A 175 19.04 2.26 5.83
C ALA A 175 19.95 2.16 7.08
N GLY A 176 19.63 2.90 8.13
CA GLY A 176 20.42 2.93 9.36
C GLY A 176 21.64 3.85 9.27
N GLY A 177 22.27 4.07 10.43
CA GLY A 177 23.37 5.03 10.54
C GLY A 177 22.89 6.49 10.62
N TYR A 178 23.85 7.43 10.59
CA TYR A 178 23.54 8.85 10.53
C TYR A 178 23.21 9.25 9.10
N PHE A 179 22.09 9.95 8.94
CA PHE A 179 21.61 10.47 7.67
C PHE A 179 21.32 11.97 7.82
N GLU A 180 21.70 12.76 6.83
CA GLU A 180 21.32 14.16 6.69
C GLU A 180 20.73 14.40 5.31
N PHE A 181 19.88 15.39 5.19
CA PHE A 181 19.26 15.76 3.93
C PHE A 181 19.12 17.28 3.80
N ARG A 182 19.50 17.83 2.67
CA ARG A 182 19.39 19.24 2.31
C ARG A 182 18.62 19.36 1.01
N GLY A 183 17.34 19.67 1.10
CA GLY A 183 16.45 19.82 -0.04
C GLY A 183 15.82 21.19 -0.11
N THR A 184 14.83 21.29 -0.98
CA THR A 184 14.02 22.53 -1.12
C THR A 184 12.80 22.52 -0.19
N ALA A 185 12.22 21.35 0.03
CA ALA A 185 11.06 21.19 0.89
C ALA A 185 11.43 20.78 2.32
N TYR A 186 12.54 20.08 2.47
CA TYR A 186 12.98 19.57 3.78
C TYR A 186 14.46 19.83 4.02
N ASP A 187 14.78 20.05 5.28
CA ASP A 187 16.14 20.14 5.81
C ASP A 187 16.20 19.26 7.07
N VAL A 188 16.96 18.16 6.99
CA VAL A 188 17.10 17.19 8.08
C VAL A 188 18.56 17.19 8.53
N PRO A 189 18.85 17.64 9.76
CA PRO A 189 20.22 17.58 10.28
C PRO A 189 20.68 16.14 10.43
N PRO A 190 22.00 15.90 10.63
CA PRO A 190 22.52 14.54 10.83
C PRO A 190 21.84 13.85 12.01
N VAL A 191 20.94 12.91 11.72
CA VAL A 191 20.20 12.12 12.71
C VAL A 191 20.19 10.65 12.33
N LYS A 192 19.88 9.78 13.27
CA LYS A 192 19.60 8.37 13.00
C LYS A 192 18.36 7.92 13.73
N ILE A 193 17.67 6.95 13.19
CA ILE A 193 16.56 6.27 13.83
C ILE A 193 16.92 4.83 14.18
N ALA A 194 16.27 4.30 15.17
CA ALA A 194 16.36 2.89 15.59
C ALA A 194 15.02 2.47 16.21
N PRO A 195 14.58 1.19 16.01
CA PRO A 195 15.21 0.18 15.18
C PRO A 195 15.02 0.46 13.68
N VAL A 196 15.82 -0.20 12.85
CA VAL A 196 15.62 -0.28 11.39
C VAL A 196 15.51 -1.75 10.98
N PRO A 197 14.76 -2.10 9.93
CA PRO A 197 14.63 -3.48 9.47
C PRO A 197 15.91 -3.95 8.76
N ASP A 198 16.12 -5.27 8.72
CA ASP A 198 17.27 -5.89 8.03
C ASP A 198 17.18 -5.77 6.50
N GLN A 199 15.98 -5.64 5.97
CA GLN A 199 15.71 -5.47 4.54
C GLN A 199 15.05 -4.11 4.27
N PRO A 200 15.33 -3.47 3.13
CA PRO A 200 14.67 -2.23 2.75
C PRO A 200 13.14 -2.37 2.72
N ILE A 201 12.43 -1.35 3.19
CA ILE A 201 10.97 -1.28 3.06
C ILE A 201 10.65 -0.91 1.61
N PRO A 202 9.91 -1.74 0.85
CA PRO A 202 9.51 -1.38 -0.50
C PRO A 202 8.58 -0.18 -0.48
N ILE A 203 8.82 0.78 -1.37
CA ILE A 203 7.99 1.98 -1.53
C ILE A 203 7.28 1.91 -2.88
N TRP A 204 5.95 1.74 -2.84
CA TRP A 204 5.11 1.70 -4.02
C TRP A 204 4.36 3.02 -4.17
N LEU A 205 4.21 3.50 -5.40
CA LEU A 205 3.59 4.80 -5.64
C LEU A 205 2.23 4.66 -6.32
N GLY A 206 1.23 5.37 -5.78
CA GLY A 206 -0.09 5.51 -6.39
C GLY A 206 -0.19 6.73 -7.30
N GLY A 207 -1.20 6.67 -8.18
CA GLY A 207 -1.60 7.77 -9.06
C GLY A 207 -1.47 7.43 -10.55
N HIS A 208 -2.37 8.03 -11.36
CA HIS A 208 -2.52 7.72 -12.79
C HIS A 208 -1.96 8.81 -13.69
N GLY A 209 -1.78 10.02 -13.21
CA GLY A 209 -1.25 11.12 -14.01
C GLY A 209 0.23 10.90 -14.39
N GLU A 210 0.65 11.47 -15.51
CA GLU A 210 2.01 11.35 -16.07
C GLU A 210 3.11 11.59 -15.03
N ALA A 211 2.98 12.64 -14.20
CA ALA A 211 3.95 12.94 -13.15
C ALA A 211 4.04 11.87 -12.06
N ALA A 212 2.90 11.19 -11.74
CA ALA A 212 2.87 10.12 -10.76
C ALA A 212 3.47 8.83 -11.33
N LEU A 213 3.14 8.47 -12.59
CA LEU A 213 3.71 7.32 -13.27
C LEU A 213 5.23 7.47 -13.46
N ARG A 214 5.70 8.65 -13.87
CA ARG A 214 7.15 8.93 -14.01
C ARG A 214 7.87 8.85 -12.66
N ARG A 215 7.24 9.34 -11.58
CA ARG A 215 7.77 9.20 -10.22
C ARG A 215 7.85 7.74 -9.80
N ALA A 216 6.81 6.95 -10.06
CA ALA A 216 6.80 5.52 -9.79
C ALA A 216 7.94 4.81 -10.55
N ALA A 217 8.09 5.11 -11.83
CA ALA A 217 9.17 4.55 -12.67
C ALA A 217 10.57 4.90 -12.15
N ARG A 218 10.78 6.14 -11.70
CA ARG A 218 12.09 6.65 -11.29
C ARG A 218 12.45 6.27 -9.84
N LEU A 219 11.51 6.42 -8.92
CA LEU A 219 11.76 6.33 -7.47
C LEU A 219 11.11 5.12 -6.81
N GLY A 220 10.13 4.46 -7.44
CA GLY A 220 9.36 3.39 -6.82
C GLY A 220 10.02 2.03 -6.92
N ASP A 221 9.64 1.17 -5.97
CA ASP A 221 9.84 -0.27 -6.03
C ASP A 221 8.56 -0.95 -6.56
N GLY A 222 7.51 -0.17 -6.86
CA GLY A 222 6.26 -0.60 -7.45
C GLY A 222 5.28 0.55 -7.71
N TRP A 223 4.19 0.20 -8.39
CA TRP A 223 3.08 1.10 -8.68
C TRP A 223 1.75 0.50 -8.23
N LEU A 224 0.84 1.35 -7.73
CA LEU A 224 -0.48 0.98 -7.26
C LEU A 224 -1.55 1.68 -8.10
N HIS A 225 -2.37 0.89 -8.78
CA HIS A 225 -3.54 1.35 -9.50
C HIS A 225 -4.72 1.54 -8.54
N GLY A 226 -5.27 2.75 -8.49
CA GLY A 226 -6.33 3.13 -7.56
C GLY A 226 -7.76 2.77 -7.99
N GLY A 227 -7.94 2.06 -9.10
CA GLY A 227 -9.24 1.87 -9.75
C GLY A 227 -9.49 2.94 -10.83
N GLY A 228 -10.74 3.24 -11.13
CA GLY A 228 -11.16 4.14 -12.21
C GLY A 228 -11.77 3.40 -13.39
N ASP A 229 -11.77 4.00 -14.58
CA ASP A 229 -12.29 3.34 -15.80
C ASP A 229 -11.41 2.13 -16.17
N PRO A 230 -11.98 0.93 -16.24
CA PRO A 230 -11.21 -0.26 -16.64
C PRO A 230 -10.54 -0.14 -18.01
N ALA A 231 -11.06 0.68 -18.91
CA ALA A 231 -10.51 0.91 -20.25
C ALA A 231 -9.15 1.64 -20.21
N ASP A 232 -8.83 2.35 -19.12
CA ASP A 232 -7.58 3.10 -18.98
C ASP A 232 -6.39 2.22 -18.60
N LEU A 233 -6.63 1.08 -17.94
CA LEU A 233 -5.58 0.25 -17.36
C LEU A 233 -4.51 -0.19 -18.36
N PRO A 234 -4.82 -0.72 -19.57
CA PRO A 234 -3.80 -1.12 -20.53
C PRO A 234 -2.91 0.05 -20.97
N GLY A 235 -3.49 1.24 -21.14
CA GLY A 235 -2.77 2.46 -21.50
C GLY A 235 -1.82 2.91 -20.38
N LEU A 236 -2.25 2.82 -19.12
CA LEU A 236 -1.43 3.15 -17.95
C LEU A 236 -0.24 2.17 -17.81
N LEU A 237 -0.47 0.86 -17.99
CA LEU A 237 0.58 -0.17 -17.94
C LEU A 237 1.61 0.02 -19.05
N ALA A 238 1.15 0.28 -20.28
CA ALA A 238 2.04 0.57 -21.40
C ALA A 238 2.88 1.85 -21.15
N ARG A 239 2.24 2.91 -20.63
CA ARG A 239 2.95 4.16 -20.31
C ARG A 239 3.96 3.98 -19.19
N LEU A 240 3.60 3.27 -18.11
CA LEU A 240 4.51 2.95 -17.01
C LEU A 240 5.74 2.17 -17.50
N THR A 241 5.52 1.19 -18.36
CA THR A 241 6.59 0.39 -18.98
C THR A 241 7.52 1.26 -19.80
N ALA A 242 6.98 2.19 -20.61
CA ALA A 242 7.77 3.14 -21.39
C ALA A 242 8.60 4.06 -20.48
N LEU A 243 7.97 4.61 -19.45
CA LEU A 243 8.64 5.48 -18.48
C LEU A 243 9.78 4.77 -17.75
N ARG A 244 9.61 3.51 -17.37
CA ARG A 244 10.68 2.72 -16.74
C ARG A 244 11.88 2.54 -17.66
N ARG A 245 11.67 2.42 -18.97
CA ARG A 245 12.75 2.41 -19.97
C ARG A 245 13.42 3.79 -20.10
N GLU A 246 12.62 4.86 -20.15
CA GLU A 246 13.11 6.24 -20.20
C GLU A 246 13.98 6.58 -18.98
N GLU A 247 13.57 6.14 -17.79
CA GLU A 247 14.29 6.40 -16.51
C GLU A 247 15.42 5.39 -16.23
N GLY A 248 15.66 4.40 -17.12
CA GLY A 248 16.71 3.40 -16.95
C GLY A 248 16.49 2.42 -15.79
N THR A 249 15.25 2.13 -15.46
CA THR A 249 14.85 1.25 -14.33
C THR A 249 14.13 -0.02 -14.78
N ALA A 250 14.05 -0.29 -16.09
CA ALA A 250 13.28 -1.40 -16.64
C ALA A 250 13.72 -2.78 -16.10
N ASP A 251 15.01 -2.96 -15.84
CA ASP A 251 15.58 -4.23 -15.36
C ASP A 251 15.54 -4.40 -13.84
N ARG A 252 15.09 -3.37 -13.10
CA ARG A 252 14.94 -3.48 -11.64
C ARG A 252 13.66 -4.27 -11.31
N PRO A 253 13.68 -5.09 -10.25
CA PRO A 253 12.45 -5.67 -9.71
C PRO A 253 11.42 -4.57 -9.42
N PHE A 254 10.15 -4.80 -9.80
CA PHE A 254 9.11 -3.79 -9.67
C PHE A 254 7.74 -4.44 -9.50
N GLY A 255 7.00 -4.05 -8.46
CA GLY A 255 5.64 -4.51 -8.24
C GLY A 255 4.61 -3.68 -9.03
N ILE A 256 3.59 -4.34 -9.55
CA ILE A 256 2.45 -3.68 -10.19
C ILE A 256 1.17 -4.23 -9.57
N GLY A 257 0.58 -3.45 -8.66
CA GLY A 257 -0.65 -3.79 -7.96
C GLY A 257 -1.87 -3.12 -8.61
N VAL A 258 -2.86 -3.91 -9.02
CA VAL A 258 -4.02 -3.37 -9.74
C VAL A 258 -5.35 -3.79 -9.15
N ILE A 259 -6.34 -2.89 -9.24
CA ILE A 259 -7.77 -3.18 -9.11
C ILE A 259 -8.31 -3.36 -10.52
N SER A 260 -8.87 -4.55 -10.82
CA SER A 260 -9.45 -4.87 -12.13
C SER A 260 -10.60 -5.88 -12.00
N ALA A 261 -11.60 -5.77 -12.85
CA ALA A 261 -12.65 -6.78 -12.97
C ALA A 261 -12.10 -8.14 -13.44
N ASP A 262 -11.00 -8.14 -14.18
CA ASP A 262 -10.29 -9.35 -14.62
C ASP A 262 -9.72 -10.16 -13.46
N ALA A 263 -9.52 -9.55 -12.29
CA ALA A 263 -9.04 -10.24 -11.09
C ALA A 263 -9.99 -11.31 -10.55
N TYR A 264 -11.25 -11.36 -11.02
CA TYR A 264 -12.26 -12.29 -10.50
C TYR A 264 -12.46 -13.54 -11.38
N THR A 265 -11.65 -13.73 -12.41
CA THR A 265 -11.66 -14.92 -13.27
C THR A 265 -10.25 -15.40 -13.57
N THR A 266 -10.05 -16.71 -13.69
CA THR A 266 -8.74 -17.28 -14.03
C THR A 266 -8.20 -16.81 -15.39
N ASP A 267 -9.06 -16.64 -16.38
CA ASP A 267 -8.66 -16.13 -17.69
C ASP A 267 -8.30 -14.64 -17.66
N GLY A 268 -9.02 -13.86 -16.85
CA GLY A 268 -8.68 -12.46 -16.60
C GLY A 268 -7.34 -12.30 -15.88
N LEU A 269 -7.09 -13.14 -14.88
CA LEU A 269 -5.81 -13.14 -14.16
C LEU A 269 -4.63 -13.46 -15.07
N ARG A 270 -4.78 -14.41 -16.00
CA ARG A 270 -3.74 -14.72 -17.00
C ARG A 270 -3.46 -13.52 -17.91
N ARG A 271 -4.50 -12.81 -18.36
CA ARG A 271 -4.31 -11.57 -19.14
C ARG A 271 -3.54 -10.51 -18.34
N LEU A 272 -3.90 -10.31 -17.06
CA LEU A 272 -3.17 -9.38 -16.20
C LEU A 272 -1.70 -9.77 -16.00
N GLU A 273 -1.40 -11.07 -15.85
CA GLU A 273 -0.01 -11.57 -15.80
C GLU A 273 0.75 -11.28 -17.10
N GLU A 274 0.13 -11.51 -18.26
CA GLU A 274 0.71 -11.22 -19.58
C GLU A 274 1.00 -9.72 -19.76
N GLU A 275 0.19 -8.85 -19.17
CA GLU A 275 0.39 -7.41 -19.11
C GLU A 275 1.44 -6.96 -18.08
N GLY A 276 2.01 -7.89 -17.32
CA GLY A 276 3.07 -7.63 -16.34
C GLY A 276 2.58 -7.26 -14.95
N VAL A 277 1.29 -7.44 -14.66
CA VAL A 277 0.75 -7.28 -13.29
C VAL A 277 1.34 -8.32 -12.37
N THR A 278 1.70 -7.91 -11.17
CA THR A 278 2.31 -8.78 -10.16
C THR A 278 1.41 -9.04 -8.96
N ASP A 279 0.49 -8.12 -8.69
CA ASP A 279 -0.40 -8.16 -7.54
C ASP A 279 -1.81 -7.72 -7.98
N VAL A 280 -2.82 -8.50 -7.64
CA VAL A 280 -4.21 -8.11 -7.85
C VAL A 280 -4.86 -7.76 -6.52
N ILE A 281 -5.55 -6.63 -6.50
CA ILE A 281 -6.25 -6.12 -5.32
C ILE A 281 -7.72 -6.47 -5.48
N VAL A 282 -8.22 -7.35 -4.61
CA VAL A 282 -9.59 -7.87 -4.66
C VAL A 282 -10.38 -7.54 -3.40
N GLY A 283 -11.60 -7.06 -3.60
CA GLY A 283 -12.58 -6.76 -2.55
C GLY A 283 -13.96 -7.27 -2.97
N PHE A 284 -14.83 -7.54 -2.01
CA PHE A 284 -16.09 -8.26 -2.25
C PHE A 284 -17.33 -7.44 -2.00
N ARG A 285 -17.20 -6.10 -1.93
CA ARG A 285 -18.33 -5.18 -1.87
C ARG A 285 -18.03 -3.89 -2.62
N TRP A 286 -19.08 -3.20 -3.03
CA TRP A 286 -18.96 -1.84 -3.55
C TRP A 286 -18.70 -0.86 -2.40
N PRO A 287 -17.56 -0.17 -2.35
CA PRO A 287 -17.21 0.67 -1.20
C PRO A 287 -17.86 2.06 -1.21
N TYR A 288 -18.38 2.53 -2.36
CA TYR A 288 -18.81 3.91 -2.57
C TYR A 288 -20.30 4.14 -2.26
N HIS A 289 -20.83 3.55 -1.20
CA HIS A 289 -22.17 3.84 -0.70
C HIS A 289 -22.12 4.59 0.62
N THR A 290 -23.08 5.48 0.83
CA THR A 290 -23.22 6.27 2.07
C THR A 290 -23.69 5.39 3.24
N GLY A 291 -23.40 5.83 4.45
CA GLY A 291 -23.78 5.12 5.69
C GLY A 291 -22.82 3.99 6.07
N PRO A 292 -23.09 3.32 7.20
CA PRO A 292 -22.25 2.25 7.71
C PRO A 292 -22.22 1.03 6.80
N ASP A 293 -21.16 0.24 6.88
CA ASP A 293 -21.06 -1.04 6.19
C ASP A 293 -22.06 -2.04 6.78
N PRO A 294 -23.05 -2.52 5.99
CA PRO A 294 -24.08 -3.41 6.51
C PRO A 294 -23.68 -4.89 6.51
N GLN A 295 -22.53 -5.26 5.90
CA GLN A 295 -22.13 -6.66 5.80
C GLN A 295 -21.62 -7.20 7.14
N PRO A 296 -22.20 -8.28 7.66
CA PRO A 296 -21.70 -8.92 8.86
C PRO A 296 -20.36 -9.64 8.60
N LEU A 297 -19.57 -9.80 9.64
CA LEU A 297 -18.27 -10.47 9.57
C LEU A 297 -18.34 -11.85 8.89
N ALA A 298 -19.37 -12.63 9.19
CA ALA A 298 -19.55 -13.99 8.61
C ALA A 298 -19.67 -13.97 7.08
N GLU A 299 -20.35 -12.97 6.52
CA GLU A 299 -20.47 -12.79 5.07
C GLU A 299 -19.13 -12.42 4.43
N LYS A 300 -18.40 -11.49 5.05
CA LYS A 300 -17.05 -11.10 4.59
C LYS A 300 -16.09 -12.29 4.59
N LEU A 301 -16.06 -13.07 5.65
CA LEU A 301 -15.27 -14.30 5.76
C LEU A 301 -15.68 -15.34 4.71
N GLY A 302 -16.98 -15.47 4.44
CA GLY A 302 -17.51 -16.36 3.41
C GLY A 302 -17.07 -15.95 2.00
N ASN A 303 -17.15 -14.67 1.66
CA ASN A 303 -16.73 -14.15 0.36
C ASN A 303 -15.21 -14.33 0.11
N LEU A 304 -14.40 -14.00 1.11
CA LEU A 304 -12.94 -14.15 1.08
C LEU A 304 -12.54 -15.62 0.82
N ARG A 305 -13.11 -16.56 1.56
CA ARG A 305 -12.81 -18.00 1.41
C ARG A 305 -13.29 -18.54 0.07
N ARG A 306 -14.49 -18.18 -0.37
CA ARG A 306 -15.01 -18.60 -1.67
C ARG A 306 -14.10 -18.19 -2.81
N TYR A 307 -13.62 -16.94 -2.82
CA TYR A 307 -12.68 -16.48 -3.85
C TYR A 307 -11.36 -17.27 -3.78
N ALA A 308 -10.86 -17.57 -2.59
CA ALA A 308 -9.66 -18.38 -2.45
C ALA A 308 -9.83 -19.79 -3.04
N ASP A 309 -10.94 -20.46 -2.73
CA ASP A 309 -11.26 -21.79 -3.23
C ASP A 309 -11.49 -21.82 -4.75
N GLU A 310 -12.21 -20.82 -5.27
CA GLU A 310 -12.61 -20.77 -6.67
C GLU A 310 -11.55 -20.21 -7.61
N VAL A 311 -10.67 -19.34 -7.12
CA VAL A 311 -9.72 -18.58 -7.94
C VAL A 311 -8.27 -18.80 -7.51
N ILE A 312 -7.89 -18.49 -6.27
CA ILE A 312 -6.49 -18.56 -5.83
C ILE A 312 -5.95 -19.99 -5.98
N ALA A 313 -6.71 -20.99 -5.50
CA ALA A 313 -6.31 -22.38 -5.58
C ALA A 313 -6.12 -22.90 -7.02
N LYS A 314 -6.77 -22.29 -8.01
CA LYS A 314 -6.61 -22.65 -9.43
C LYS A 314 -5.43 -21.94 -10.12
N MET A 315 -5.00 -20.81 -9.58
CA MET A 315 -3.86 -20.06 -10.09
C MET A 315 -2.53 -20.55 -9.51
N ASN A 316 -2.57 -21.08 -8.28
CA ASN A 316 -1.41 -21.61 -7.55
C ASN A 316 -1.70 -23.06 -7.11
N PRO A 317 -1.77 -24.04 -8.06
CA PRO A 317 -2.13 -25.41 -7.77
C PRO A 317 -1.08 -26.19 -6.93
#